data_8f2f541256bbf35ecdf7e31f508c0530
#
_entry.id   8f2f541256bbf35ecdf7e31f508c0530
#
_cell.length_a   1.000
_cell.length_b   1.000
_cell.length_c   1.000
_cell.angle_alpha   90.00
_cell.angle_beta   90.00
_cell.angle_gamma   90.00
#
_symmetry.space_group_name_H-M   'P 1'
#
loop_
_entity.id
_entity.type
_entity.pdbx_description
1 polymer ?
#
loop_
_entity_poly.entity_id
_entity_poly.type
_entity_poly.pdbx_seq_one_letter_code
_entity_poly.pdbx_strand_id
1 'polypeptide(L)'
;MERISGTLLIGTQMYSQLQQRQCIAEATAKEQQCLVDYFAQLRPKRWQEWEHKYSGLSTAQYIFLIIQDDLHFDDEAIATALDVKRTSVRSMRSRIKGRER
;
A
#
# COMPACT_ATOMS: atom_id res chain seq x y z
N MET A 1 -21.64 13.22 -3.40
CA MET A 1 -21.55 11.83 -3.76
C MET A 1 -20.44 11.58 -4.74
N GLU A 2 -20.54 12.21 -5.87
CA GLU A 2 -19.62 11.94 -6.98
C GLU A 2 -18.18 12.23 -6.65
N ARG A 3 -17.93 13.25 -5.86
CA ARG A 3 -16.57 13.60 -5.48
C ARG A 3 -15.89 12.54 -4.64
N ILE A 4 -16.65 11.97 -3.73
CA ILE A 4 -16.15 10.87 -2.92
C ILE A 4 -15.86 9.68 -3.80
N SER A 5 -16.74 9.47 -4.77
CA SER A 5 -16.61 8.35 -5.71
C SER A 5 -15.33 8.45 -6.53
N GLY A 6 -14.87 9.66 -6.84
CA GLY A 6 -13.63 9.83 -7.62
C GLY A 6 -12.42 9.25 -6.91
N THR A 7 -12.22 9.60 -5.64
CA THR A 7 -11.13 9.07 -4.84
C THR A 7 -11.26 7.56 -4.68
N LEU A 8 -12.46 7.08 -4.37
CA LEU A 8 -12.69 5.66 -4.19
C LEU A 8 -12.50 4.89 -5.49
N LEU A 9 -12.89 5.48 -6.61
CA LEU A 9 -12.72 4.83 -7.91
C LEU A 9 -11.25 4.60 -8.23
N ILE A 10 -10.41 5.61 -8.03
CA ILE A 10 -8.97 5.48 -8.27
C ILE A 10 -8.38 4.42 -7.35
N GLY A 11 -8.73 4.47 -6.06
CA GLY A 11 -8.25 3.49 -5.09
C GLY A 11 -8.68 2.08 -5.44
N THR A 12 -9.93 1.92 -5.85
CA THR A 12 -10.47 0.62 -6.25
C THR A 12 -9.71 0.06 -7.44
N GLN A 13 -9.45 0.92 -8.45
CA GLN A 13 -8.72 0.50 -9.63
C GLN A 13 -7.30 0.07 -9.30
N MET A 14 -6.61 0.84 -8.47
CA MET A 14 -5.24 0.50 -8.08
C MET A 14 -5.20 -0.79 -7.28
N TYR A 15 -6.13 -0.96 -6.35
CA TYR A 15 -6.21 -2.18 -5.56
C TYR A 15 -6.45 -3.39 -6.46
N SER A 16 -7.35 -3.25 -7.44
CA SER A 16 -7.63 -4.31 -8.42
C SER A 16 -6.38 -4.62 -9.25
N GLN A 17 -5.64 -3.60 -9.67
CA GLN A 17 -4.40 -3.79 -10.40
C GLN A 17 -3.41 -4.61 -9.59
N LEU A 18 -3.26 -4.30 -8.32
CA LEU A 18 -2.38 -5.06 -7.43
C LEU A 18 -2.83 -6.50 -7.30
N GLN A 19 -4.14 -6.73 -7.16
CA GLN A 19 -4.68 -8.09 -7.07
C GLN A 19 -4.37 -8.89 -8.34
N GLN A 20 -4.31 -8.22 -9.46
CA GLN A 20 -3.98 -8.84 -10.75
C GLN A 20 -2.48 -8.88 -11.02
N ARG A 21 -1.68 -8.55 -10.02
CA ARG A 21 -0.22 -8.57 -10.11
C ARG A 21 0.34 -7.57 -11.11
N GLN A 22 -0.37 -6.47 -11.34
CA GLN A 22 0.12 -5.40 -12.20
C GLN A 22 0.99 -4.43 -11.41
N CYS A 23 1.96 -3.85 -12.11
CA CYS A 23 2.87 -2.89 -11.50
C CYS A 23 2.17 -1.54 -11.32
N ILE A 24 2.41 -0.89 -10.16
CA ILE A 24 1.84 0.43 -9.86
C ILE A 24 2.94 1.48 -9.67
N ALA A 25 4.15 1.21 -10.19
CA ALA A 25 5.29 2.10 -9.98
C ALA A 25 5.09 3.49 -10.57
N GLU A 26 4.27 3.62 -11.59
CA GLU A 26 4.02 4.91 -12.25
C GLU A 26 2.92 5.73 -11.60
N ALA A 27 2.31 5.22 -10.54
CA ALA A 27 1.24 5.95 -9.88
C ALA A 27 1.77 7.25 -9.25
N THR A 28 1.01 8.34 -9.43
CA THR A 28 1.38 9.61 -8.82
C THR A 28 1.19 9.56 -7.30
N ALA A 29 1.78 10.54 -6.60
CA ALA A 29 1.60 10.62 -5.16
C ALA A 29 0.13 10.72 -4.78
N LYS A 30 -0.65 11.47 -5.57
CA LYS A 30 -2.08 11.61 -5.33
C LYS A 30 -2.82 10.29 -5.50
N GLU A 31 -2.47 9.54 -6.54
CA GLU A 31 -3.09 8.23 -6.79
C GLU A 31 -2.72 7.25 -5.68
N GLN A 32 -1.48 7.28 -5.23
CA GLN A 32 -1.05 6.44 -4.13
C GLN A 32 -1.83 6.74 -2.85
N GLN A 33 -2.08 8.03 -2.58
CA GLN A 33 -2.87 8.42 -1.42
C GLN A 33 -4.31 7.94 -1.57
N CYS A 34 -4.86 7.97 -2.77
CA CYS A 34 -6.21 7.44 -3.02
C CYS A 34 -6.28 5.94 -2.70
N LEU A 35 -5.24 5.19 -3.04
CA LEU A 35 -5.19 3.76 -2.72
C LEU A 35 -5.20 3.55 -1.20
N VAL A 36 -4.39 4.31 -0.47
CA VAL A 36 -4.32 4.20 0.99
C VAL A 36 -5.66 4.57 1.61
N ASP A 37 -6.28 5.66 1.15
CA ASP A 37 -7.58 6.09 1.66
C ASP A 37 -8.65 5.04 1.40
N TYR A 38 -8.64 4.45 0.22
CA TYR A 38 -9.56 3.38 -0.12
C TYR A 38 -9.37 2.17 0.80
N PHE A 39 -8.12 1.79 1.04
CA PHE A 39 -7.82 0.65 1.88
C PHE A 39 -8.29 0.89 3.32
N ALA A 40 -8.12 2.10 3.83
CA ALA A 40 -8.55 2.43 5.19
C ALA A 40 -10.06 2.23 5.36
N GLN A 41 -10.84 2.47 4.31
CA GLN A 41 -12.28 2.25 4.35
C GLN A 41 -12.66 0.80 4.10
N LEU A 42 -11.88 0.10 3.27
CA LEU A 42 -12.13 -1.30 2.96
C LEU A 42 -11.81 -2.20 4.16
N ARG A 43 -10.74 -1.92 4.85
CA ARG A 43 -10.25 -2.72 5.98
C ARG A 43 -10.01 -1.83 7.20
N PRO A 44 -11.04 -1.28 7.80
CA PRO A 44 -10.85 -0.32 8.90
C PRO A 44 -10.14 -0.91 10.12
N LYS A 45 -10.39 -2.17 10.44
CA LYS A 45 -9.73 -2.79 11.58
C LYS A 45 -8.24 -2.97 11.34
N ARG A 46 -7.88 -3.44 10.15
CA ARG A 46 -6.48 -3.60 9.78
C ARG A 46 -5.76 -2.26 9.77
N TRP A 47 -6.42 -1.24 9.25
CA TRP A 47 -5.88 0.11 9.24
C TRP A 47 -5.60 0.61 10.65
N GLN A 48 -6.54 0.41 11.57
CA GLN A 48 -6.37 0.83 12.96
C GLN A 48 -5.23 0.07 13.64
N GLU A 49 -5.11 -1.22 13.35
CA GLU A 49 -4.01 -2.02 13.90
C GLU A 49 -2.67 -1.45 13.48
N TRP A 50 -2.54 -1.07 12.21
CA TRP A 50 -1.30 -0.49 11.72
C TRP A 50 -1.02 0.87 12.35
N GLU A 51 -2.05 1.70 12.53
CA GLU A 51 -1.88 3.00 13.18
C GLU A 51 -1.43 2.85 14.62
N HIS A 52 -1.90 1.82 15.31
CA HIS A 52 -1.46 1.54 16.68
C HIS A 52 -0.06 0.94 16.72
N LYS A 53 0.26 0.11 15.75
CA LYS A 53 1.52 -0.62 15.75
C LYS A 53 2.70 0.24 15.30
N TYR A 54 2.46 1.13 14.34
CA TYR A 54 3.53 1.92 13.74
C TYR A 54 3.33 3.40 13.98
N SER A 55 4.45 4.14 13.95
CA SER A 55 4.45 5.58 14.15
C SER A 55 4.94 6.28 12.89
N GLY A 56 4.08 7.13 12.30
CA GLY A 56 4.50 8.01 11.21
C GLY A 56 4.89 7.33 9.91
N LEU A 57 4.14 6.31 9.50
CA LEU A 57 4.38 5.66 8.22
C LEU A 57 4.04 6.60 7.06
N SER A 58 4.86 6.55 6.00
CA SER A 58 4.58 7.27 4.77
C SER A 58 3.55 6.51 3.94
N THR A 59 2.99 7.21 2.93
CA THR A 59 2.05 6.60 2.00
C THR A 59 2.67 5.35 1.34
N ALA A 60 3.91 5.45 0.90
CA ALA A 60 4.60 4.32 0.27
C ALA A 60 4.74 3.15 1.23
N GLN A 61 4.99 3.41 2.51
CA GLN A 61 5.11 2.36 3.51
C GLN A 61 3.77 1.68 3.77
N TYR A 62 2.68 2.44 3.79
CA TYR A 62 1.35 1.84 3.90
C TYR A 62 1.04 0.96 2.69
N ILE A 63 1.40 1.40 1.49
CA ILE A 63 1.20 0.59 0.29
C ILE A 63 1.98 -0.72 0.39
N PHE A 64 3.21 -0.65 0.88
CA PHE A 64 4.02 -1.85 1.11
C PHE A 64 3.28 -2.84 2.02
N LEU A 65 2.71 -2.34 3.13
CA LEU A 65 1.96 -3.19 4.05
C LEU A 65 0.72 -3.79 3.40
N ILE A 66 0.02 -3.02 2.57
CA ILE A 66 -1.14 -3.54 1.83
C ILE A 66 -0.71 -4.72 0.98
N ILE A 67 0.37 -4.58 0.23
CA ILE A 67 0.84 -5.62 -0.67
C ILE A 67 1.33 -6.83 0.11
N GLN A 68 2.06 -6.61 1.18
CA GLN A 68 2.64 -7.70 1.96
C GLN A 68 1.61 -8.41 2.85
N ASP A 69 0.88 -7.63 3.65
CA ASP A 69 0.05 -8.20 4.71
C ASP A 69 -1.39 -8.49 4.28
N ASP A 70 -1.95 -7.69 3.38
CA ASP A 70 -3.32 -7.90 2.93
C ASP A 70 -3.36 -8.81 1.70
N LEU A 71 -2.49 -8.57 0.73
CA LEU A 71 -2.48 -9.34 -0.51
C LEU A 71 -1.53 -10.54 -0.43
N HIS A 72 -0.70 -10.62 0.61
CA HIS A 72 0.21 -11.76 0.86
C HIS A 72 1.21 -12.00 -0.27
N PHE A 73 1.71 -10.92 -0.85
CA PHE A 73 2.75 -11.04 -1.88
C PHE A 73 4.08 -11.40 -1.24
N ASP A 74 4.85 -12.26 -1.91
CA ASP A 74 6.22 -12.53 -1.48
C ASP A 74 7.16 -11.41 -1.98
N ASP A 75 8.43 -11.49 -1.61
CA ASP A 75 9.39 -10.44 -1.92
C ASP A 75 9.54 -10.19 -3.43
N GLU A 76 9.52 -11.26 -4.21
CA GLU A 76 9.63 -11.13 -5.66
C GLU A 76 8.41 -10.43 -6.25
N ALA A 77 7.22 -10.80 -5.78
CA ALA A 77 5.98 -10.18 -6.25
C ALA A 77 5.91 -8.70 -5.84
N ILE A 78 6.36 -8.39 -4.63
CA ILE A 78 6.41 -7.00 -4.17
C ILE A 78 7.37 -6.19 -5.05
N ALA A 79 8.56 -6.74 -5.31
CA ALA A 79 9.55 -6.08 -6.15
C ALA A 79 8.99 -5.78 -7.54
N THR A 80 8.27 -6.71 -8.11
CA THR A 80 7.64 -6.54 -9.43
C THR A 80 6.55 -5.48 -9.38
N ALA A 81 5.69 -5.53 -8.36
CA ALA A 81 4.57 -4.58 -8.24
C ALA A 81 5.06 -3.14 -8.09
N LEU A 82 6.17 -2.94 -7.39
CA LEU A 82 6.71 -1.61 -7.13
C LEU A 82 7.86 -1.25 -8.07
N ASP A 83 8.25 -2.17 -8.96
CA ASP A 83 9.37 -1.98 -9.88
C ASP A 83 10.65 -1.59 -9.15
N VAL A 84 11.00 -2.36 -8.13
CA VAL A 84 12.22 -2.16 -7.35
C VAL A 84 12.97 -3.48 -7.24
N LYS A 85 14.22 -3.42 -6.77
CA LYS A 85 15.01 -4.60 -6.56
C LYS A 85 14.60 -5.31 -5.27
N ARG A 86 14.88 -6.61 -5.18
CA ARG A 86 14.57 -7.37 -3.97
C ARG A 86 15.30 -6.82 -2.75
N THR A 87 16.52 -6.31 -2.93
CA THR A 87 17.24 -5.66 -1.84
C THR A 87 16.50 -4.43 -1.32
N SER A 88 15.86 -3.68 -2.23
CA SER A 88 15.04 -2.55 -1.83
C SER A 88 13.82 -2.97 -1.02
N VAL A 89 13.22 -4.11 -1.37
CA VAL A 89 12.10 -4.66 -0.61
C VAL A 89 12.51 -4.91 0.83
N ARG A 90 13.68 -5.53 1.02
CA ARG A 90 14.20 -5.79 2.36
C ARG A 90 14.46 -4.50 3.13
N SER A 91 15.02 -3.49 2.46
CA SER A 91 15.28 -2.20 3.09
C SER A 91 13.97 -1.53 3.51
N MET A 92 12.96 -1.58 2.65
CA MET A 92 11.66 -0.99 2.96
C MET A 92 11.02 -1.68 4.17
N ARG A 93 11.10 -3.01 4.22
CA ARG A 93 10.56 -3.76 5.34
C ARG A 93 11.28 -3.40 6.64
N SER A 94 12.60 -3.26 6.57
CA SER A 94 13.40 -2.90 7.73
C SER A 94 13.03 -1.52 8.25
N ARG A 95 12.83 -0.55 7.35
CA ARG A 95 12.43 0.81 7.75
C ARG A 95 11.06 0.81 8.42
N ILE A 96 10.12 0.02 7.89
CA ILE A 96 8.79 -0.08 8.49
C ILE A 96 8.90 -0.68 9.89
N LYS A 97 9.71 -1.73 10.04
CA LYS A 97 9.92 -2.34 11.34
C LYS A 97 10.50 -1.34 12.33
N GLY A 98 11.37 -0.45 11.87
CA GLY A 98 11.94 0.60 12.71
C GLY A 98 10.93 1.63 13.17
N ARG A 99 9.71 1.63 12.61
CA ARG A 99 8.64 2.53 13.03
C ARG A 99 7.69 1.89 14.04
N GLU A 100 7.94 0.65 14.44
CA GLU A 100 7.10 0.00 15.45
C GLU A 100 7.20 0.75 16.78
N ARG A 101 6.05 0.93 17.42
CA ARG A 101 5.95 1.62 18.70
C ARG A 101 6.50 0.78 19.85
#